data_35088665ca86533516d5c858e1f8f993
#
_entry.id   35088665ca86533516d5c858e1f8f993
#
_cell.length_a   1.000
_cell.length_b   1.000
_cell.length_c   1.000
_cell.angle_alpha   90.00
_cell.angle_beta   90.00
_cell.angle_gamma   90.00
#
_symmetry.space_group_name_H-M   'P 1'
#
loop_
_entity.id
_entity.type
_entity.pdbx_description
1 polymer ?
#
loop_
_entity_poly.entity_id
_entity_poly.type
_entity_poly.pdbx_seq_one_letter_code
_entity_poly.pdbx_strand_id
1 'polypeptide(L)'
;MTRLLAPEDASALAEHLTESRAFLAPWDALRDDRYFTAEGQRTHIEEALRAYAMGTMAPFAILGDDGSAVGRININGITRGAFQSASIGYWVAKSHNGRGLATRAVAEIKEFAFGALDLHRLQAETLLHNTASQRVLKRNGFTPYGVAPQYLKIAGEWQDHVLFQVLNPEAV
;
A
#
# COMPACT_ATOMS: atom_id res chain seq x y z
N MET A 1 12.31 -6.59 0.03
CA MET A 1 12.19 -6.85 -1.41
C MET A 1 10.72 -6.97 -1.77
N THR A 2 10.32 -6.45 -2.92
CA THR A 2 8.95 -6.57 -3.43
C THR A 2 8.94 -7.30 -4.77
N ARG A 3 7.82 -7.94 -5.11
CA ARG A 3 7.53 -8.47 -6.44
C ARG A 3 6.03 -8.32 -6.74
N LEU A 4 5.66 -8.40 -8.00
CA LEU A 4 4.25 -8.41 -8.37
C LEU A 4 3.52 -9.52 -7.60
N LEU A 5 2.32 -9.24 -7.11
CA LEU A 5 1.46 -10.23 -6.45
C LEU A 5 1.15 -11.38 -7.42
N ALA A 6 1.03 -12.58 -6.84
CA ALA A 6 0.61 -13.78 -7.55
C ALA A 6 -0.53 -14.47 -6.78
N PRO A 7 -1.44 -15.21 -7.45
CA PRO A 7 -2.53 -15.92 -6.78
C PRO A 7 -2.06 -16.89 -5.69
N GLU A 8 -0.84 -17.40 -5.79
CA GLU A 8 -0.19 -18.30 -4.83
C GLU A 8 0.09 -17.61 -3.48
N ASP A 9 0.16 -16.28 -3.45
CA ASP A 9 0.37 -15.51 -2.21
C ASP A 9 -0.86 -15.51 -1.28
N ALA A 10 -2.01 -15.90 -1.79
CA ALA A 10 -3.29 -15.78 -1.10
C ALA A 10 -3.31 -16.46 0.26
N SER A 11 -2.74 -17.66 0.39
CA SER A 11 -2.74 -18.41 1.65
C SER A 11 -1.87 -17.74 2.71
N ALA A 12 -0.63 -17.34 2.35
CA ALA A 12 0.28 -16.67 3.27
C ALA A 12 -0.29 -15.30 3.72
N LEU A 13 -0.85 -14.53 2.79
CA LEU A 13 -1.48 -13.24 3.13
C LEU A 13 -2.71 -13.41 4.03
N ALA A 14 -3.54 -14.42 3.79
CA ALA A 14 -4.72 -14.70 4.65
C ALA A 14 -4.31 -15.08 6.07
N GLU A 15 -3.27 -15.91 6.23
CA GLU A 15 -2.72 -16.29 7.53
C GLU A 15 -2.23 -15.05 8.28
N HIS A 16 -1.37 -14.25 7.67
CA HIS A 16 -0.84 -13.04 8.27
C HIS A 16 -1.92 -11.98 8.57
N LEU A 17 -2.93 -11.83 7.72
CA LEU A 17 -4.07 -10.95 7.99
C LEU A 17 -4.89 -11.41 9.19
N THR A 18 -5.12 -12.73 9.31
CA THR A 18 -5.84 -13.32 10.45
C THR A 18 -5.09 -13.08 11.76
N GLU A 19 -3.78 -13.39 11.79
CA GLU A 19 -2.92 -13.16 12.96
C GLU A 19 -2.78 -11.68 13.33
N SER A 20 -2.80 -10.81 12.34
CA SER A 20 -2.63 -9.36 12.51
C SER A 20 -3.94 -8.60 12.62
N ARG A 21 -5.11 -9.28 12.60
CA ARG A 21 -6.44 -8.64 12.48
C ARG A 21 -6.64 -7.52 13.51
N ALA A 22 -6.42 -7.80 14.79
CA ALA A 22 -6.57 -6.81 15.85
C ALA A 22 -5.55 -5.66 15.76
N PHE A 23 -4.34 -5.95 15.26
CA PHE A 23 -3.29 -4.97 15.08
C PHE A 23 -3.57 -4.02 13.90
N LEU A 24 -4.14 -4.53 12.81
CA LEU A 24 -4.44 -3.75 11.61
C LEU A 24 -5.79 -3.03 11.68
N ALA A 25 -6.74 -3.52 12.48
CA ALA A 25 -8.10 -2.99 12.56
C ALA A 25 -8.21 -1.45 12.76
N PRO A 26 -7.37 -0.79 13.57
CA PRO A 26 -7.42 0.67 13.72
C PRO A 26 -6.99 1.45 12.48
N TRP A 27 -6.32 0.78 11.52
CA TRP A 27 -5.65 1.40 10.36
C TRP A 27 -6.31 1.08 9.02
N ASP A 28 -7.29 0.17 9.00
CA ASP A 28 -7.93 -0.30 7.77
C ASP A 28 -9.44 -0.08 7.80
N ALA A 29 -10.07 -0.14 6.63
CA ALA A 29 -11.52 -0.19 6.50
C ALA A 29 -12.07 -1.45 7.18
N LEU A 30 -13.34 -1.44 7.57
CA LEU A 30 -14.00 -2.65 8.04
C LEU A 30 -14.01 -3.70 6.92
N ARG A 31 -13.59 -4.90 7.27
CA ARG A 31 -13.55 -6.05 6.37
C ARG A 31 -14.49 -7.14 6.88
N ASP A 32 -15.17 -7.81 5.97
CA ASP A 32 -15.92 -9.03 6.29
C ASP A 32 -14.97 -10.21 6.54
N ASP A 33 -15.51 -11.31 7.08
CA ASP A 33 -14.69 -12.47 7.42
C ASP A 33 -14.09 -13.16 6.18
N ARG A 34 -14.72 -13.04 5.01
CA ARG A 34 -14.20 -13.59 3.76
C ARG A 34 -12.85 -12.96 3.38
N TYR A 35 -12.65 -11.67 3.69
CA TYR A 35 -11.39 -10.99 3.43
C TYR A 35 -10.18 -11.68 4.09
N PHE A 36 -10.38 -12.34 5.23
CA PHE A 36 -9.33 -13.04 5.99
C PHE A 36 -9.12 -14.50 5.56
N THR A 37 -9.82 -14.97 4.54
CA THR A 37 -9.67 -16.33 4.00
C THR A 37 -8.74 -16.35 2.79
N ALA A 38 -8.11 -17.51 2.52
CA ALA A 38 -7.29 -17.70 1.34
C ALA A 38 -8.09 -17.49 0.03
N GLU A 39 -9.37 -17.92 0.00
CA GLU A 39 -10.26 -17.69 -1.14
C GLU A 39 -10.53 -16.19 -1.36
N GLY A 40 -10.83 -15.46 -0.28
CA GLY A 40 -11.05 -14.01 -0.35
C GLY A 40 -9.80 -13.28 -0.82
N GLN A 41 -8.62 -13.62 -0.28
CA GLN A 41 -7.36 -13.03 -0.73
C GLN A 41 -7.05 -13.37 -2.18
N ARG A 42 -7.31 -14.60 -2.64
CA ARG A 42 -7.17 -14.96 -4.06
C ARG A 42 -8.05 -14.09 -4.95
N THR A 43 -9.31 -13.91 -4.59
CA THR A 43 -10.23 -13.03 -5.33
C THR A 43 -9.68 -11.59 -5.42
N HIS A 44 -9.24 -11.03 -4.30
CA HIS A 44 -8.64 -9.68 -4.28
C HIS A 44 -7.36 -9.55 -5.09
N ILE A 45 -6.50 -10.59 -5.07
CA ILE A 45 -5.29 -10.62 -5.89
C ILE A 45 -5.64 -10.65 -7.39
N GLU A 46 -6.59 -11.50 -7.78
CA GLU A 46 -7.02 -11.60 -9.19
C GLU A 46 -7.66 -10.31 -9.69
N GLU A 47 -8.46 -9.63 -8.85
CA GLU A 47 -9.02 -8.31 -9.16
C GLU A 47 -7.91 -7.26 -9.34
N ALA A 48 -6.93 -7.25 -8.45
CA ALA A 48 -5.79 -6.33 -8.52
C ALA A 48 -4.92 -6.60 -9.77
N LEU A 49 -4.72 -7.87 -10.15
CA LEU A 49 -3.99 -8.24 -11.37
C LEU A 49 -4.77 -7.86 -12.64
N ARG A 50 -6.10 -7.94 -12.63
CA ARG A 50 -6.92 -7.41 -13.74
C ARG A 50 -6.76 -5.88 -13.86
N ALA A 51 -6.78 -5.16 -12.74
CA ALA A 51 -6.54 -3.71 -12.72
C ALA A 51 -5.12 -3.36 -13.18
N TYR A 52 -4.15 -4.20 -12.86
CA TYR A 52 -2.77 -4.08 -13.36
C TYR A 52 -2.71 -4.23 -14.88
N ALA A 53 -3.36 -5.23 -15.43
CA ALA A 53 -3.45 -5.43 -16.90
C ALA A 53 -4.12 -4.24 -17.61
N MET A 54 -5.05 -3.55 -16.93
CA MET A 54 -5.68 -2.32 -17.43
C MET A 54 -4.85 -1.05 -17.21
N GLY A 55 -3.69 -1.16 -16.54
CA GLY A 55 -2.81 -0.01 -16.26
C GLY A 55 -3.34 0.97 -15.19
N THR A 56 -4.32 0.56 -14.37
CA THR A 56 -4.96 1.43 -13.36
C THR A 56 -4.43 1.20 -11.94
N MET A 57 -3.69 0.10 -11.73
CA MET A 57 -3.12 -0.32 -10.45
C MET A 57 -1.82 -1.09 -10.68
N ALA A 58 -0.95 -1.14 -9.65
CA ALA A 58 0.16 -2.09 -9.64
C ALA A 58 0.29 -2.70 -8.22
N PRO A 59 -0.08 -4.01 -8.06
CA PRO A 59 -0.09 -4.67 -6.76
C PRO A 59 1.20 -5.45 -6.53
N PHE A 60 1.82 -5.28 -5.36
CA PHE A 60 3.05 -5.97 -4.99
C PHE A 60 2.94 -6.69 -3.65
N ALA A 61 3.58 -7.85 -3.56
CA ALA A 61 3.87 -8.52 -2.30
C ALA A 61 5.10 -7.88 -1.64
N ILE A 62 5.06 -7.69 -0.33
CA ILE A 62 6.23 -7.41 0.49
C ILE A 62 6.71 -8.76 1.01
N LEU A 63 7.97 -9.09 0.73
CA LEU A 63 8.54 -10.40 1.08
C LEU A 63 9.30 -10.36 2.40
N GLY A 64 9.12 -11.42 3.18
CA GLY A 64 9.96 -11.74 4.34
C GLY A 64 11.34 -12.26 3.94
N ASP A 65 12.14 -12.60 4.94
CA ASP A 65 13.51 -13.08 4.73
C ASP A 65 13.53 -14.49 4.08
N ASP A 66 12.45 -15.25 4.25
CA ASP A 66 12.23 -16.58 3.64
C ASP A 66 11.61 -16.50 2.23
N GLY A 67 11.34 -15.30 1.72
CA GLY A 67 10.70 -15.07 0.43
C GLY A 67 9.18 -15.21 0.42
N SER A 68 8.54 -15.50 1.55
CA SER A 68 7.08 -15.52 1.66
C SER A 68 6.49 -14.10 1.66
N ALA A 69 5.23 -13.98 1.22
CA ALA A 69 4.51 -12.71 1.25
C ALA A 69 4.04 -12.40 2.69
N VAL A 70 4.61 -11.37 3.31
CA VAL A 70 4.32 -10.94 4.68
C VAL A 70 3.57 -9.60 4.76
N GLY A 71 3.18 -9.07 3.63
CA GLY A 71 2.45 -7.82 3.48
C GLY A 71 2.19 -7.48 2.02
N ARG A 72 1.53 -6.37 1.80
CA ARG A 72 1.22 -5.84 0.47
C ARG A 72 1.57 -4.36 0.39
N ILE A 73 1.95 -3.93 -0.82
CA ILE A 73 2.02 -2.52 -1.20
C ILE A 73 1.43 -2.38 -2.60
N ASN A 74 0.53 -1.44 -2.77
CA ASN A 74 -0.13 -1.20 -4.05
C ASN A 74 0.15 0.24 -4.51
N ILE A 75 0.29 0.41 -5.82
CA ILE A 75 0.10 1.70 -6.49
C ILE A 75 -1.34 1.71 -6.98
N ASN A 76 -2.15 2.64 -6.49
CA ASN A 76 -3.58 2.73 -6.75
C ASN A 76 -3.92 3.96 -7.58
N GLY A 77 -4.98 3.88 -8.39
CA GLY A 77 -5.52 5.02 -9.10
C GLY A 77 -4.52 5.68 -10.05
N ILE A 78 -3.80 4.88 -10.83
CA ILE A 78 -2.83 5.40 -11.81
C ILE A 78 -3.58 6.24 -12.83
N THR A 79 -3.35 7.56 -12.78
CA THR A 79 -3.96 8.56 -13.65
C THR A 79 -2.92 9.15 -14.57
N ARG A 80 -3.18 9.12 -15.87
CA ARG A 80 -2.32 9.65 -16.93
C ARG A 80 -2.71 11.07 -17.35
N GLY A 81 -2.23 11.52 -18.48
CA GLY A 81 -2.46 12.86 -19.00
C GLY A 81 -1.72 13.93 -18.20
N ALA A 82 -2.34 15.05 -17.96
CA ALA A 82 -1.72 16.18 -17.25
C ALA A 82 -1.48 15.93 -15.76
N PHE A 83 -2.07 14.88 -15.17
CA PHE A 83 -1.91 14.59 -13.75
C PHE A 83 -0.73 13.67 -13.45
N GLN A 84 -0.48 12.63 -14.25
CA GLN A 84 0.62 11.67 -14.12
C GLN A 84 0.90 11.27 -12.66
N SER A 85 -0.12 10.82 -11.95
CA SER A 85 -0.07 10.60 -10.51
C SER A 85 -0.77 9.29 -10.12
N ALA A 86 -0.36 8.76 -8.98
CA ALA A 86 -1.00 7.62 -8.30
C ALA A 86 -0.83 7.75 -6.78
N SER A 87 -1.55 6.95 -6.01
CA SER A 87 -1.33 6.84 -4.56
C SER A 87 -0.82 5.45 -4.16
N ILE A 88 -0.10 5.36 -3.04
CA ILE A 88 0.33 4.09 -2.47
C ILE A 88 -0.41 3.79 -1.17
N GLY A 89 -0.74 2.52 -0.98
CA GLY A 89 -1.22 1.98 0.29
C GLY A 89 -0.49 0.69 0.61
N TYR A 90 -0.18 0.45 1.88
CA TYR A 90 0.58 -0.72 2.30
C TYR A 90 0.24 -1.18 3.71
N TRP A 91 0.48 -2.46 3.97
CA TRP A 91 0.49 -3.05 5.30
C TRP A 91 1.56 -4.13 5.40
N VAL A 92 2.05 -4.38 6.60
CA VAL A 92 2.99 -5.45 6.94
C VAL A 92 2.45 -6.21 8.14
N ALA A 93 2.55 -7.53 8.13
CA ALA A 93 2.14 -8.39 9.24
C ALA A 93 2.77 -7.95 10.56
N LYS A 94 2.01 -8.05 11.66
CA LYS A 94 2.45 -7.65 13.01
C LYS A 94 3.80 -8.26 13.38
N SER A 95 3.97 -9.55 13.14
CA SER A 95 5.21 -10.32 13.43
C SER A 95 6.43 -9.85 12.63
N HIS A 96 6.24 -9.08 11.56
CA HIS A 96 7.28 -8.56 10.66
C HIS A 96 7.47 -7.05 10.75
N ASN A 97 6.74 -6.38 11.63
CA ASN A 97 6.90 -4.94 11.85
C ASN A 97 8.21 -4.61 12.59
N GLY A 98 8.68 -3.36 12.47
CA GLY A 98 9.91 -2.90 13.10
C GLY A 98 11.21 -3.32 12.42
N ARG A 99 11.16 -4.11 11.34
CA ARG A 99 12.33 -4.61 10.60
C ARG A 99 12.66 -3.76 9.35
N GLY A 100 12.02 -2.61 9.17
CA GLY A 100 12.25 -1.73 8.03
C GLY A 100 11.63 -2.19 6.71
N LEU A 101 10.83 -3.27 6.70
CA LEU A 101 10.22 -3.83 5.48
C LEU A 101 9.36 -2.80 4.75
N ALA A 102 8.47 -2.08 5.46
CA ALA A 102 7.64 -1.05 4.86
C ALA A 102 8.48 0.08 4.24
N THR A 103 9.56 0.51 4.92
CA THR A 103 10.45 1.57 4.40
C THR A 103 11.14 1.13 3.11
N ARG A 104 11.64 -0.11 3.04
CA ARG A 104 12.26 -0.66 1.82
C ARG A 104 11.24 -0.84 0.70
N ALA A 105 10.06 -1.38 1.03
CA ALA A 105 8.99 -1.56 0.05
C ALA A 105 8.57 -0.23 -0.58
N VAL A 106 8.38 0.82 0.22
CA VAL A 106 8.03 2.16 -0.30
C VAL A 106 9.15 2.71 -1.19
N ALA A 107 10.44 2.49 -0.86
CA ALA A 107 11.57 2.89 -1.70
C ALA A 107 11.51 2.19 -3.07
N GLU A 108 11.38 0.86 -3.08
CA GLU A 108 11.33 0.06 -4.32
C GLU A 108 10.12 0.45 -5.20
N ILE A 109 8.95 0.66 -4.58
CA ILE A 109 7.74 1.03 -5.31
C ILE A 109 7.80 2.47 -5.85
N LYS A 110 8.45 3.38 -5.14
CA LYS A 110 8.73 4.73 -5.65
C LYS A 110 9.61 4.69 -6.90
N GLU A 111 10.70 3.91 -6.88
CA GLU A 111 11.56 3.71 -8.04
C GLU A 111 10.79 3.10 -9.23
N PHE A 112 9.94 2.10 -8.98
CA PHE A 112 9.08 1.52 -10.00
C PHE A 112 8.08 2.53 -10.57
N ALA A 113 7.44 3.33 -9.71
CA ALA A 113 6.47 4.34 -10.12
C ALA A 113 7.09 5.42 -11.01
N PHE A 114 8.29 5.87 -10.69
CA PHE A 114 8.99 6.92 -11.45
C PHE A 114 9.71 6.38 -12.68
N GLY A 115 10.34 5.20 -12.59
CA GLY A 115 11.05 4.60 -13.70
C GLY A 115 10.14 3.87 -14.69
N ALA A 116 9.53 2.76 -14.24
CA ALA A 116 8.75 1.89 -15.14
C ALA A 116 7.37 2.46 -15.52
N LEU A 117 6.71 3.20 -14.61
CA LEU A 117 5.41 3.81 -14.89
C LEU A 117 5.51 5.27 -15.35
N ASP A 118 6.68 5.89 -15.31
CA ASP A 118 6.91 7.28 -15.74
C ASP A 118 5.90 8.27 -15.10
N LEU A 119 5.66 8.12 -13.80
CA LEU A 119 4.77 9.01 -13.06
C LEU A 119 5.53 10.26 -12.60
N HIS A 120 4.85 11.41 -12.65
CA HIS A 120 5.36 12.66 -12.10
C HIS A 120 5.24 12.73 -10.58
N ARG A 121 4.18 12.12 -10.02
CA ARG A 121 3.84 12.25 -8.59
C ARG A 121 3.41 10.91 -8.00
N LEU A 122 3.83 10.66 -6.77
CA LEU A 122 3.32 9.59 -5.95
C LEU A 122 2.78 10.16 -4.63
N GLN A 123 1.57 9.76 -4.26
CA GLN A 123 0.86 10.23 -3.07
C GLN A 123 0.70 9.10 -2.06
N ALA A 124 0.47 9.47 -0.80
CA ALA A 124 0.09 8.56 0.26
C ALA A 124 -0.71 9.31 1.32
N GLU A 125 -1.67 8.65 1.94
CA GLU A 125 -2.52 9.22 2.96
C GLU A 125 -2.37 8.44 4.26
N THR A 126 -2.35 9.13 5.39
CA THR A 126 -2.28 8.50 6.70
C THR A 126 -3.25 9.14 7.67
N LEU A 127 -3.81 8.36 8.59
CA LEU A 127 -4.50 8.92 9.75
C LEU A 127 -3.59 9.89 10.49
N LEU A 128 -4.16 10.94 11.10
CA LEU A 128 -3.39 11.98 11.82
C LEU A 128 -2.46 11.40 12.89
N HIS A 129 -2.89 10.33 13.55
CA HIS A 129 -2.16 9.68 14.63
C HIS A 129 -1.31 8.47 14.19
N ASN A 130 -1.29 8.11 12.89
CA ASN A 130 -0.46 7.03 12.38
C ASN A 130 1.00 7.46 12.18
N THR A 131 1.68 7.75 13.28
CA THR A 131 3.07 8.24 13.28
C THR A 131 4.05 7.21 12.69
N ALA A 132 3.73 5.92 12.76
CA ALA A 132 4.58 4.87 12.18
C ALA A 132 4.62 4.97 10.66
N SER A 133 3.45 5.05 10.00
CA SER A 133 3.36 5.23 8.55
C SER A 133 3.97 6.58 8.11
N GLN A 134 3.69 7.66 8.83
CA GLN A 134 4.27 8.97 8.53
C GLN A 134 5.81 8.95 8.55
N ARG A 135 6.44 8.21 9.49
CA ARG A 135 7.90 8.04 9.52
C ARG A 135 8.42 7.26 8.31
N VAL A 136 7.72 6.21 7.89
CA VAL A 136 8.07 5.45 6.67
C VAL A 136 8.06 6.37 5.45
N LEU A 137 7.00 7.16 5.28
CA LEU A 137 6.86 8.09 4.16
C LEU A 137 7.96 9.18 4.17
N LYS A 138 8.19 9.82 5.32
CA LYS A 138 9.23 10.86 5.46
C LYS A 138 10.63 10.33 5.14
N ARG A 139 10.96 9.09 5.56
CA ARG A 139 12.25 8.45 5.23
C ARG A 139 12.42 8.19 3.73
N ASN A 140 11.33 8.13 2.99
CA ASN A 140 11.31 7.96 1.53
C ASN A 140 11.18 9.28 0.75
N GLY A 141 11.31 10.42 1.44
CA GLY A 141 11.27 11.75 0.82
C GLY A 141 9.87 12.30 0.58
N PHE A 142 8.83 11.64 1.09
CA PHE A 142 7.48 12.19 1.04
C PHE A 142 7.34 13.38 1.99
N THR A 143 6.71 14.45 1.51
CA THR A 143 6.40 15.65 2.27
C THR A 143 4.90 15.80 2.46
N PRO A 144 4.41 16.23 3.63
CA PRO A 144 3.00 16.53 3.82
C PRO A 144 2.66 17.81 3.04
N TYR A 145 1.47 17.82 2.41
CA TYR A 145 1.00 19.00 1.65
C TYR A 145 -0.40 19.44 2.05
N GLY A 146 -1.08 18.72 2.93
CA GLY A 146 -2.40 19.11 3.42
C GLY A 146 -2.99 18.11 4.40
N VAL A 147 -4.15 18.48 4.92
CA VAL A 147 -5.04 17.62 5.70
C VAL A 147 -6.39 17.57 4.99
N ALA A 148 -6.89 16.38 4.74
CA ALA A 148 -8.21 16.13 4.18
C ALA A 148 -9.18 15.71 5.28
N PRO A 149 -10.18 16.53 5.64
CA PRO A 149 -11.20 16.16 6.61
C PRO A 149 -12.07 15.01 6.08
N GLN A 150 -12.43 14.07 6.95
CA GLN A 150 -13.34 12.95 6.65
C GLN A 150 -13.02 12.24 5.34
N TYR A 151 -11.73 11.96 5.12
CA TYR A 151 -11.22 11.53 3.82
C TYR A 151 -11.52 10.06 3.51
N LEU A 152 -11.26 9.15 4.45
CA LEU A 152 -11.51 7.72 4.31
C LEU A 152 -12.27 7.16 5.51
N LYS A 153 -13.09 6.13 5.23
CA LYS A 153 -13.82 5.41 6.27
C LYS A 153 -12.95 4.29 6.83
N ILE A 154 -12.23 4.60 7.91
CA ILE A 154 -11.32 3.67 8.61
C ILE A 154 -11.95 3.23 9.93
N ALA A 155 -11.85 1.94 10.25
CA ALA A 155 -12.46 1.34 11.44
C ALA A 155 -13.96 1.66 11.59
N GLY A 156 -14.66 1.86 10.48
CA GLY A 156 -16.09 2.16 10.45
C GLY A 156 -16.47 3.65 10.54
N GLU A 157 -15.51 4.55 10.71
CA GLU A 157 -15.74 5.99 10.86
C GLU A 157 -15.00 6.79 9.77
N TRP A 158 -15.61 7.90 9.31
CA TRP A 158 -14.94 8.85 8.43
C TRP A 158 -13.88 9.60 9.23
N GLN A 159 -12.63 9.52 8.80
CA GLN A 159 -11.50 10.07 9.54
C GLN A 159 -10.64 11.01 8.68
N ASP A 160 -10.07 12.01 9.35
CA ASP A 160 -9.15 12.96 8.73
C ASP A 160 -7.82 12.29 8.42
N HIS A 161 -7.20 12.68 7.30
CA HIS A 161 -5.91 12.17 6.85
C HIS A 161 -4.93 13.29 6.55
N VAL A 162 -3.66 13.05 6.89
CA VAL A 162 -2.55 13.83 6.37
C VAL A 162 -2.23 13.32 4.96
N LEU A 163 -2.19 14.23 4.01
CA LEU A 163 -1.84 13.96 2.62
C LEU A 163 -0.34 14.16 2.41
N PHE A 164 0.33 13.13 1.90
CA PHE A 164 1.74 13.14 1.59
C PHE A 164 1.97 13.00 0.09
N GLN A 165 3.05 13.58 -0.40
CA GLN A 165 3.48 13.44 -1.78
C GLN A 165 5.01 13.36 -1.89
N VAL A 166 5.47 12.75 -2.98
CA VAL A 166 6.83 12.87 -3.50
C VAL A 166 6.75 13.08 -5.01
N LEU A 167 7.55 14.00 -5.51
CA LEU A 167 7.64 14.31 -6.95
C LEU A 167 8.83 13.58 -7.55
N ASN A 168 8.69 13.17 -8.82
CA ASN A 168 9.78 12.62 -9.59
C ASN A 168 10.76 13.75 -9.92
N PRO A 169 12.02 13.68 -9.44
CA PRO A 169 13.00 14.75 -9.70
C PRO A 169 13.43 14.81 -11.16
N GLU A 170 13.20 13.74 -11.93
CA GLU A 170 13.60 13.62 -13.34
C GLU A 170 12.44 13.92 -14.31
N ALA A 171 11.23 14.13 -13.81
CA ALA A 171 10.08 14.48 -14.65
C ALA A 171 10.21 15.93 -15.12
N VAL A 172 10.35 16.12 -16.43
CA VAL A 172 10.44 17.41 -17.11
C VAL A 172 9.07 17.82 -17.67
#